data_e6e523685a8badafb879968f3f78ee0b
#
_entry.id   e6e523685a8badafb879968f3f78ee0b
#
_cell.length_a   1.000
_cell.length_b   1.000
_cell.length_c   1.000
_cell.angle_alpha   90.00
_cell.angle_beta   90.00
_cell.angle_gamma   90.00
#
_symmetry.space_group_name_H-M   'P 1'
#
loop_
_entity.id
_entity.type
_entity.pdbx_description
1 polymer ?
#
loop_
_entity_poly.entity_id
_entity_poly.type
_entity_poly.pdbx_seq_one_letter_code
_entity_poly.pdbx_strand_id
1 'polypeptide(L)'
;MYLRKRALERIAREKVLYPRTPGGDISVCVIYPNTYRLGMANLGFQAIFHIFESDPSVAADRAFLPDADERDAFRDGGERLVSFERGRPLSDFDILAFSISFETDYLNLLSVLRMAGIPARRADRAGRNFPLIVAGGSAVFLNPEPIADFIELFLIGEGEEMVPEFIERFDATRGSPNQLRELAGVQGAYLPDYYTPVYDDAGRLATVDYSGPGRAQVNRRL
;
A
#
# COMPACT_ATOMS: atom_id res chain seq x y z
N MET A 1 -16.21 1.40 17.62
CA MET A 1 -15.91 2.23 18.82
C MET A 1 -14.78 1.64 19.67
N TYR A 2 -14.77 0.37 19.98
CA TYR A 2 -13.72 -0.31 20.77
C TYR A 2 -12.32 -0.23 20.13
N LEU A 3 -12.20 -0.55 18.85
CA LEU A 3 -10.93 -0.54 18.12
C LEU A 3 -10.31 0.85 18.07
N ARG A 4 -11.13 1.90 17.89
CA ARG A 4 -10.64 3.29 17.93
C ARG A 4 -10.04 3.64 19.29
N LYS A 5 -10.65 3.21 20.37
CA LYS A 5 -10.14 3.42 21.74
C LYS A 5 -8.79 2.75 21.92
N ARG A 6 -8.63 1.48 21.50
CA ARG A 6 -7.34 0.76 21.56
C ARG A 6 -6.24 1.43 20.70
N ALA A 7 -6.59 1.91 19.52
CA ALA A 7 -5.65 2.66 18.68
C ALA A 7 -5.14 3.92 19.40
N LEU A 8 -6.04 4.70 19.99
CA LEU A 8 -5.68 5.91 20.75
C LEU A 8 -4.82 5.59 22.00
N GLU A 9 -5.13 4.51 22.70
CA GLU A 9 -4.32 4.04 23.84
C GLU A 9 -2.90 3.62 23.42
N ARG A 10 -2.74 3.02 22.23
CA ARG A 10 -1.44 2.65 21.67
C ARG A 10 -0.65 3.91 21.28
N ILE A 11 -1.27 4.83 20.54
CA ILE A 11 -0.65 6.11 20.14
C ILE A 11 -0.20 6.92 21.34
N ALA A 12 -1.02 6.98 22.39
CA ALA A 12 -0.70 7.73 23.62
C ALA A 12 0.53 7.20 24.37
N ARG A 13 0.96 5.97 24.08
CA ARG A 13 2.17 5.34 24.65
C ARG A 13 3.39 5.48 23.74
N GLU A 14 3.22 5.96 22.52
CA GLU A 14 4.32 6.17 21.59
C GLU A 14 5.19 7.34 22.03
N LYS A 15 6.50 7.17 21.85
CA LYS A 15 7.44 8.27 21.98
C LYS A 15 7.66 8.87 20.59
N VAL A 16 7.06 10.01 20.34
CA VAL A 16 7.23 10.73 19.07
C VAL A 16 8.60 11.41 19.09
N LEU A 17 9.44 11.09 18.11
CA LEU A 17 10.80 11.64 17.99
C LEU A 17 10.82 12.92 17.16
N TYR A 18 9.89 13.07 16.22
CA TYR A 18 9.79 14.23 15.35
C TYR A 18 8.38 14.79 15.40
N PRO A 19 8.23 16.13 15.36
CA PRO A 19 6.90 16.75 15.29
C PRO A 19 6.22 16.30 13.99
N ARG A 20 4.94 15.96 14.07
CA ARG A 20 4.14 15.62 12.89
C ARG A 20 3.91 16.85 12.03
N THR A 21 4.08 16.70 10.72
CA THR A 21 3.71 17.76 9.76
C THR A 21 2.18 17.86 9.68
N PRO A 22 1.61 19.06 9.69
CA PRO A 22 0.18 19.24 9.39
C PRO A 22 -0.14 18.57 8.03
N GLY A 23 -1.27 17.86 7.96
CA GLY A 23 -1.63 17.09 6.77
C GLY A 23 -1.84 17.96 5.53
N GLY A 24 -1.48 17.38 4.38
CA GLY A 24 -1.72 17.91 3.05
C GLY A 24 -3.03 17.41 2.41
N ASP A 25 -3.17 17.65 1.11
CA ASP A 25 -4.36 17.29 0.33
C ASP A 25 -4.37 15.84 -0.17
N ILE A 26 -3.22 15.13 -0.10
CA ILE A 26 -3.09 13.74 -0.46
C ILE A 26 -3.19 12.87 0.79
N SER A 27 -4.26 12.13 0.92
CA SER A 27 -4.44 11.23 2.07
C SER A 27 -3.81 9.87 1.81
N VAL A 28 -2.80 9.51 2.61
CA VAL A 28 -2.07 8.24 2.51
C VAL A 28 -2.24 7.42 3.79
N CYS A 29 -2.66 6.17 3.68
CA CYS A 29 -2.59 5.24 4.80
C CYS A 29 -1.45 4.25 4.57
N VAL A 30 -0.40 4.34 5.39
CA VAL A 30 0.71 3.38 5.36
C VAL A 30 0.33 2.18 6.20
N ILE A 31 0.30 1.01 5.58
CA ILE A 31 -0.23 -0.22 6.17
C ILE A 31 0.88 -1.24 6.35
N TYR A 32 1.07 -1.70 7.58
CA TYR A 32 1.83 -2.91 7.85
C TYR A 32 0.85 -4.08 7.98
N PRO A 33 0.89 -5.08 7.06
CA PRO A 33 -0.12 -6.14 7.05
C PRO A 33 0.15 -7.21 8.11
N ASN A 34 0.45 -6.78 9.32
CA ASN A 34 0.59 -7.58 10.53
C ASN A 34 0.21 -6.71 11.74
N THR A 35 0.31 -7.28 12.95
CA THR A 35 -0.13 -6.58 14.16
C THR A 35 0.66 -5.30 14.43
N TYR A 36 0.05 -4.37 15.16
CA TYR A 36 0.69 -3.11 15.58
C TYR A 36 2.06 -3.33 16.21
N ARG A 37 2.18 -4.35 17.08
CA ARG A 37 3.44 -4.66 17.75
C ARG A 37 4.58 -5.00 16.76
N LEU A 38 4.27 -5.80 15.74
CA LEU A 38 5.25 -6.18 14.73
C LEU A 38 5.57 -5.01 13.79
N GLY A 39 4.57 -4.26 13.36
CA GLY A 39 4.77 -3.08 12.52
C GLY A 39 5.63 -2.03 13.19
N MET A 40 5.35 -1.70 14.46
CA MET A 40 6.12 -0.72 15.20
C MET A 40 7.51 -1.21 15.65
N ALA A 41 7.79 -2.50 15.55
CA ALA A 41 9.14 -3.05 15.69
C ALA A 41 9.94 -3.07 14.38
N ASN A 42 9.29 -2.80 13.25
CA ASN A 42 9.90 -2.83 11.91
C ASN A 42 10.43 -1.44 11.53
N LEU A 43 11.76 -1.30 11.43
CA LEU A 43 12.39 -0.01 11.10
C LEU A 43 12.05 0.46 9.68
N GLY A 44 11.96 -0.45 8.71
CA GLY A 44 11.59 -0.11 7.33
C GLY A 44 10.18 0.50 7.25
N PHE A 45 9.21 -0.08 7.96
CA PHE A 45 7.87 0.49 8.06
C PHE A 45 7.88 1.89 8.69
N GLN A 46 8.63 2.08 9.79
CA GLN A 46 8.73 3.38 10.44
C GLN A 46 9.41 4.42 9.53
N ALA A 47 10.45 4.03 8.79
CA ALA A 47 11.14 4.91 7.84
C ALA A 47 10.19 5.35 6.72
N ILE A 48 9.49 4.42 6.10
CA ILE A 48 8.52 4.74 5.03
C ILE A 48 7.37 5.62 5.55
N PHE A 49 6.84 5.32 6.73
CA PHE A 49 5.83 6.18 7.34
C PHE A 49 6.35 7.60 7.57
N HIS A 50 7.58 7.73 8.07
CA HIS A 50 8.22 9.04 8.30
C HIS A 50 8.42 9.82 7.00
N ILE A 51 8.79 9.16 5.89
CA ILE A 51 8.93 9.80 4.58
C ILE A 51 7.58 10.39 4.14
N PHE A 52 6.49 9.60 4.17
CA PHE A 52 5.16 10.11 3.85
C PHE A 52 4.70 11.23 4.79
N GLU A 53 4.94 11.08 6.10
CA GLU A 53 4.53 12.07 7.10
C GLU A 53 5.31 13.40 6.99
N SER A 54 6.53 13.37 6.45
CA SER A 54 7.39 14.54 6.29
C SER A 54 7.07 15.36 5.03
N ASP A 55 6.32 14.80 4.10
CA ASP A 55 5.92 15.51 2.88
C ASP A 55 4.75 16.44 3.18
N PRO A 56 4.89 17.76 2.93
CA PRO A 56 3.85 18.75 3.26
C PRO A 56 2.56 18.59 2.45
N SER A 57 2.59 17.89 1.30
CA SER A 57 1.40 17.61 0.49
C SER A 57 0.61 16.40 1.02
N VAL A 58 1.18 15.62 1.96
CA VAL A 58 0.63 14.36 2.41
C VAL A 58 -0.01 14.46 3.80
N ALA A 59 -1.21 13.91 3.93
CA ALA A 59 -1.86 13.59 5.20
C ALA A 59 -1.70 12.10 5.50
N ALA A 60 -0.62 11.73 6.20
CA ALA A 60 -0.29 10.35 6.48
C ALA A 60 -0.99 9.80 7.73
N ASP A 61 -1.51 8.58 7.62
CA ASP A 61 -2.02 7.75 8.71
C ASP A 61 -1.40 6.35 8.63
N ARG A 62 -1.50 5.60 9.74
CA ARG A 62 -1.08 4.20 9.78
C ARG A 62 -2.28 3.27 9.94
N ALA A 63 -2.13 2.04 9.44
CA ALA A 63 -3.03 0.95 9.77
C ALA A 63 -2.26 -0.37 9.93
N PHE A 64 -2.87 -1.29 10.68
CA PHE A 64 -2.30 -2.60 11.00
C PHE A 64 -3.38 -3.67 10.93
N LEU A 65 -2.97 -4.91 10.73
CA LEU A 65 -3.87 -6.04 10.93
C LEU A 65 -4.29 -6.08 12.42
N PRO A 66 -5.58 -6.13 12.73
CA PRO A 66 -6.06 -6.27 14.11
C PRO A 66 -5.51 -7.51 14.80
N ASP A 67 -5.30 -7.43 16.12
CA ASP A 67 -4.92 -8.59 16.92
C ASP A 67 -6.03 -9.68 16.85
N ALA A 68 -5.68 -10.92 17.16
CA ALA A 68 -6.60 -12.05 16.96
C ALA A 68 -7.92 -11.89 17.71
N ASP A 69 -7.89 -11.30 18.93
CA ASP A 69 -9.06 -11.00 19.76
C ASP A 69 -9.92 -9.84 19.23
N GLU A 70 -9.40 -9.03 18.32
CA GLU A 70 -10.09 -7.90 17.69
C GLU A 70 -10.80 -8.30 16.37
N ARG A 71 -10.41 -9.41 15.75
CA ARG A 71 -10.85 -9.75 14.37
C ARG A 71 -12.33 -10.12 14.26
N ASP A 72 -12.93 -10.58 15.34
CA ASP A 72 -14.36 -10.95 15.35
C ASP A 72 -15.27 -9.73 15.09
N ALA A 73 -14.84 -8.52 15.46
CA ALA A 73 -15.59 -7.30 15.20
C ALA A 73 -15.79 -6.99 13.70
N PHE A 74 -15.00 -7.60 12.82
CA PHE A 74 -15.05 -7.39 11.36
C PHE A 74 -15.84 -8.47 10.62
N ARG A 75 -16.42 -9.45 11.33
CA ARG A 75 -17.25 -10.49 10.71
C ARG A 75 -18.64 -9.97 10.36
N ASP A 76 -19.24 -10.58 9.36
CA ASP A 76 -20.66 -10.44 9.00
C ASP A 76 -21.18 -9.00 8.86
N GLY A 77 -20.36 -8.12 8.27
CA GLY A 77 -20.75 -6.73 8.04
C GLY A 77 -20.61 -5.82 9.27
N GLY A 78 -19.85 -6.26 10.29
CA GLY A 78 -19.52 -5.50 11.49
C GLY A 78 -18.70 -4.23 11.25
N GLU A 79 -17.76 -3.94 12.13
CA GLU A 79 -16.93 -2.73 12.02
C GLU A 79 -16.06 -2.75 10.74
N ARG A 80 -15.73 -1.56 10.23
CA ARG A 80 -14.75 -1.37 9.15
C ARG A 80 -13.40 -1.02 9.74
N LEU A 81 -12.33 -1.51 9.09
CA LEU A 81 -10.98 -1.15 9.49
C LEU A 81 -10.73 0.33 9.21
N VAL A 82 -10.23 1.02 10.22
CA VAL A 82 -9.94 2.46 10.18
C VAL A 82 -8.47 2.72 10.51
N SER A 83 -7.98 3.89 10.08
CA SER A 83 -6.64 4.34 10.40
C SER A 83 -6.44 4.61 11.90
N PHE A 84 -5.19 4.55 12.36
CA PHE A 84 -4.82 4.75 13.75
C PHE A 84 -4.93 6.22 14.16
N GLU A 85 -4.40 7.16 13.39
CA GLU A 85 -4.32 8.57 13.74
C GLU A 85 -5.71 9.24 13.75
N ARG A 86 -6.40 9.23 12.62
CA ARG A 86 -7.66 9.96 12.44
C ARG A 86 -8.90 9.07 12.64
N GLY A 87 -8.75 7.73 12.60
CA GLY A 87 -9.89 6.80 12.65
C GLY A 87 -10.74 6.88 11.40
N ARG A 88 -10.15 7.20 10.27
CA ARG A 88 -10.77 7.32 8.96
C ARG A 88 -10.88 5.93 8.33
N PRO A 89 -12.02 5.57 7.70
CA PRO A 89 -12.14 4.32 6.95
C PRO A 89 -11.04 4.22 5.89
N LEU A 90 -10.43 3.05 5.70
CA LEU A 90 -9.36 2.88 4.72
C LEU A 90 -9.84 3.11 3.28
N SER A 91 -11.13 2.87 3.01
CA SER A 91 -11.75 3.15 1.70
C SER A 91 -11.77 4.63 1.30
N ASP A 92 -11.58 5.53 2.25
CA ASP A 92 -11.72 6.97 2.03
C ASP A 92 -10.39 7.68 1.78
N PHE A 93 -9.27 6.94 1.79
CA PHE A 93 -7.95 7.46 1.45
C PHE A 93 -7.76 7.56 -0.07
N ASP A 94 -6.81 8.39 -0.50
CA ASP A 94 -6.36 8.44 -1.90
C ASP A 94 -5.42 7.26 -2.21
N ILE A 95 -4.55 6.92 -1.25
CA ILE A 95 -3.53 5.87 -1.40
C ILE A 95 -3.52 4.96 -0.16
N LEU A 96 -3.47 3.64 -0.41
CA LEU A 96 -3.11 2.64 0.59
C LEU A 96 -1.73 2.08 0.26
N ALA A 97 -0.73 2.43 1.08
CA ALA A 97 0.66 2.04 0.87
C ALA A 97 1.03 0.86 1.80
N PHE A 98 1.10 -0.35 1.25
CA PHE A 98 1.47 -1.55 1.99
C PHE A 98 2.99 -1.69 2.07
N SER A 99 3.53 -1.74 3.29
CA SER A 99 4.92 -2.10 3.58
C SER A 99 5.01 -3.56 3.96
N ILE A 100 5.51 -4.41 3.06
CA ILE A 100 5.49 -5.87 3.19
C ILE A 100 6.92 -6.39 3.35
N SER A 101 7.25 -6.86 4.55
CA SER A 101 8.59 -7.34 4.87
C SER A 101 8.76 -8.85 4.72
N PHE A 102 7.67 -9.62 4.79
CA PHE A 102 7.68 -11.08 4.75
C PHE A 102 6.57 -11.62 3.85
N GLU A 103 6.84 -12.69 3.10
CA GLU A 103 5.87 -13.32 2.21
C GLU A 103 4.65 -13.90 2.96
N THR A 104 4.82 -14.27 4.23
CA THR A 104 3.71 -14.70 5.09
C THR A 104 2.63 -13.62 5.24
N ASP A 105 2.97 -12.34 5.04
CA ASP A 105 2.05 -11.23 5.16
C ASP A 105 1.20 -10.99 3.90
N TYR A 106 1.45 -11.72 2.80
CA TYR A 106 0.63 -11.64 1.58
C TYR A 106 -0.84 -12.00 1.84
N LEU A 107 -1.11 -13.03 2.64
CA LEU A 107 -2.48 -13.38 3.03
C LEU A 107 -3.10 -12.37 3.99
N ASN A 108 -2.27 -11.73 4.80
CA ASN A 108 -2.72 -10.69 5.72
C ASN A 108 -3.17 -9.43 4.98
N LEU A 109 -2.53 -9.08 3.87
CA LEU A 109 -2.97 -7.99 2.99
C LEU A 109 -4.42 -8.20 2.54
N LEU A 110 -4.78 -9.40 2.07
CA LEU A 110 -6.16 -9.72 1.68
C LEU A 110 -7.13 -9.58 2.86
N SER A 111 -6.70 -9.96 4.05
CA SER A 111 -7.49 -9.83 5.28
C SER A 111 -7.74 -8.35 5.61
N VAL A 112 -6.73 -7.49 5.48
CA VAL A 112 -6.85 -6.03 5.67
C VAL A 112 -7.85 -5.44 4.67
N LEU A 113 -7.72 -5.74 3.37
CA LEU A 113 -8.64 -5.24 2.35
C LEU A 113 -10.09 -5.67 2.63
N ARG A 114 -10.31 -6.95 3.00
CA ARG A 114 -11.63 -7.45 3.38
C ARG A 114 -12.22 -6.70 4.58
N MET A 115 -11.44 -6.50 5.64
CA MET A 115 -11.87 -5.77 6.83
C MET A 115 -12.14 -4.29 6.54
N ALA A 116 -11.42 -3.70 5.58
CA ALA A 116 -11.68 -2.35 5.08
C ALA A 116 -12.92 -2.27 4.17
N GLY A 117 -13.45 -3.41 3.71
CA GLY A 117 -14.55 -3.49 2.75
C GLY A 117 -14.16 -3.06 1.35
N ILE A 118 -12.89 -3.25 1.01
CA ILE A 118 -12.33 -2.97 -0.31
C ILE A 118 -12.22 -4.29 -1.08
N PRO A 119 -12.70 -4.36 -2.33
CA PRO A 119 -12.53 -5.55 -3.16
C PRO A 119 -11.05 -5.93 -3.26
N ALA A 120 -10.73 -7.22 -3.03
CA ALA A 120 -9.34 -7.65 -3.02
C ALA A 120 -8.70 -7.52 -4.41
N ARG A 121 -9.37 -8.01 -5.46
CA ARG A 121 -8.82 -7.96 -6.83
C ARG A 121 -8.83 -6.55 -7.39
N ARG A 122 -7.71 -6.11 -7.98
CA ARG A 122 -7.61 -4.80 -8.64
C ARG A 122 -8.64 -4.65 -9.78
N ALA A 123 -8.92 -5.74 -10.52
CA ALA A 123 -9.94 -5.74 -11.57
C ALA A 123 -11.35 -5.35 -11.08
N ASP A 124 -11.69 -5.73 -9.83
CA ASP A 124 -12.97 -5.39 -9.22
C ASP A 124 -13.04 -3.94 -8.73
N ARG A 125 -11.90 -3.26 -8.63
CA ARG A 125 -11.77 -1.84 -8.26
C ARG A 125 -11.70 -0.92 -9.48
N ALA A 126 -11.36 -1.45 -10.65
CA ALA A 126 -11.17 -0.66 -11.87
C ALA A 126 -12.41 0.19 -12.22
N GLY A 127 -12.19 1.48 -12.49
CA GLY A 127 -13.26 2.44 -12.80
C GLY A 127 -14.20 2.77 -11.64
N ARG A 128 -13.87 2.37 -10.41
CA ARG A 128 -14.64 2.64 -9.19
C ARG A 128 -13.86 3.54 -8.25
N ASN A 129 -14.57 4.21 -7.36
CA ASN A 129 -13.94 5.14 -6.39
C ASN A 129 -13.37 4.37 -5.19
N PHE A 130 -12.21 3.72 -5.39
CA PHE A 130 -11.40 3.10 -4.36
C PHE A 130 -10.00 3.71 -4.32
N PRO A 131 -9.29 3.64 -3.18
CA PRO A 131 -7.90 4.07 -3.10
C PRO A 131 -7.00 3.37 -4.13
N LEU A 132 -5.95 4.06 -4.58
CA LEU A 132 -4.84 3.42 -5.26
C LEU A 132 -4.08 2.55 -4.25
N ILE A 133 -3.95 1.25 -4.53
CA ILE A 133 -3.23 0.33 -3.66
C ILE A 133 -1.82 0.14 -4.20
N VAL A 134 -0.84 0.56 -3.42
CA VAL A 134 0.57 0.40 -3.73
C VAL A 134 1.24 -0.52 -2.70
N ALA A 135 2.27 -1.24 -3.11
CA ALA A 135 3.03 -2.08 -2.21
C ALA A 135 4.54 -1.97 -2.47
N GLY A 136 5.29 -2.02 -1.38
CA GLY A 136 6.75 -2.06 -1.38
C GLY A 136 7.28 -2.87 -0.20
N GLY A 137 8.60 -2.91 -0.06
CA GLY A 137 9.29 -3.62 1.02
C GLY A 137 10.03 -4.87 0.54
N SER A 138 10.75 -5.53 1.43
CA SER A 138 11.70 -6.59 1.09
C SER A 138 11.06 -7.82 0.43
N ALA A 139 9.87 -8.22 0.86
CA ALA A 139 9.17 -9.34 0.24
C ALA A 139 8.73 -9.01 -1.20
N VAL A 140 8.23 -7.80 -1.42
CA VAL A 140 7.86 -7.30 -2.75
C VAL A 140 9.07 -7.21 -3.67
N PHE A 141 10.20 -6.74 -3.14
CA PHE A 141 11.46 -6.70 -3.87
C PHE A 141 11.92 -8.09 -4.34
N LEU A 142 11.71 -9.12 -3.51
CA LEU A 142 12.06 -10.50 -3.85
C LEU A 142 11.12 -11.10 -4.89
N ASN A 143 9.81 -10.98 -4.69
CA ASN A 143 8.81 -11.53 -5.61
C ASN A 143 7.42 -10.87 -5.44
N PRO A 144 7.03 -9.89 -6.25
CA PRO A 144 5.72 -9.25 -6.21
C PRO A 144 4.60 -10.12 -6.82
N GLU A 145 4.93 -11.10 -7.68
CA GLU A 145 3.97 -11.85 -8.50
C GLU A 145 2.85 -12.55 -7.74
N PRO A 146 3.09 -13.18 -6.56
CA PRO A 146 2.02 -13.85 -5.81
C PRO A 146 0.85 -12.94 -5.43
N ILE A 147 1.08 -11.63 -5.36
CA ILE A 147 0.05 -10.64 -5.01
C ILE A 147 -0.25 -9.64 -6.14
N ALA A 148 0.24 -9.89 -7.35
CA ALA A 148 0.08 -9.02 -8.50
C ALA A 148 -1.39 -8.75 -8.87
N ASP A 149 -2.29 -9.71 -8.67
CA ASP A 149 -3.73 -9.55 -8.92
C ASP A 149 -4.43 -8.57 -7.96
N PHE A 150 -3.77 -8.18 -6.86
CA PHE A 150 -4.38 -7.40 -5.77
C PHE A 150 -3.82 -5.99 -5.63
N ILE A 151 -2.75 -5.65 -6.35
CA ILE A 151 -2.00 -4.39 -6.22
C ILE A 151 -1.95 -3.69 -7.59
N GLU A 152 -2.25 -2.40 -7.62
CA GLU A 152 -2.17 -1.61 -8.85
C GLU A 152 -0.73 -1.26 -9.22
N LEU A 153 0.10 -0.97 -8.22
CA LEU A 153 1.48 -0.54 -8.43
C LEU A 153 2.40 -1.03 -7.33
N PHE A 154 3.52 -1.61 -7.71
CA PHE A 154 4.61 -1.92 -6.81
C PHE A 154 5.75 -0.91 -6.93
N LEU A 155 6.36 -0.57 -5.80
CA LEU A 155 7.53 0.27 -5.70
C LEU A 155 8.72 -0.60 -5.28
N ILE A 156 9.65 -0.83 -6.23
CA ILE A 156 10.76 -1.79 -6.09
C ILE A 156 12.08 -1.02 -5.94
N GLY A 157 12.60 -0.94 -4.73
CA GLY A 157 13.86 -0.26 -4.40
C GLY A 157 13.82 0.46 -3.07
N GLU A 158 14.75 1.41 -2.91
CA GLU A 158 14.86 2.23 -1.70
C GLU A 158 13.77 3.32 -1.70
N GLY A 159 13.09 3.46 -0.58
CA GLY A 159 11.92 4.34 -0.47
C GLY A 159 12.26 5.82 -0.34
N GLU A 160 13.47 6.14 0.09
CA GLU A 160 13.90 7.49 0.46
C GLU A 160 13.78 8.50 -0.69
N GLU A 161 14.10 8.08 -1.90
CA GLU A 161 13.97 8.92 -3.10
C GLU A 161 12.73 8.55 -3.94
N MET A 162 12.33 7.27 -3.91
CA MET A 162 11.24 6.78 -4.73
C MET A 162 9.86 7.26 -4.25
N VAL A 163 9.64 7.32 -2.93
CA VAL A 163 8.34 7.77 -2.38
C VAL A 163 8.10 9.25 -2.68
N PRO A 164 9.05 10.18 -2.48
CA PRO A 164 8.87 11.58 -2.89
C PRO A 164 8.55 11.72 -4.39
N GLU A 165 9.29 11.05 -5.28
CA GLU A 165 9.02 11.07 -6.73
C GLU A 165 7.62 10.52 -7.06
N PHE A 166 7.21 9.44 -6.38
CA PHE A 166 5.89 8.86 -6.56
C PHE A 166 4.79 9.84 -6.14
N ILE A 167 4.93 10.53 -5.01
CA ILE A 167 3.94 11.50 -4.51
C ILE A 167 3.85 12.71 -5.44
N GLU A 168 4.98 13.26 -5.88
CA GLU A 168 5.00 14.36 -6.85
C GLU A 168 4.24 14.00 -8.13
N ARG A 169 4.49 12.81 -8.70
CA ARG A 169 3.79 12.34 -9.90
C ARG A 169 2.31 12.03 -9.65
N PHE A 170 2.01 11.47 -8.49
CA PHE A 170 0.62 11.21 -8.11
C PHE A 170 -0.18 12.51 -8.06
N ASP A 171 0.36 13.55 -7.41
CA ASP A 171 -0.29 14.85 -7.31
C ASP A 171 -0.46 15.51 -8.69
N ALA A 172 0.60 15.52 -9.48
CA ALA A 172 0.57 16.09 -10.83
C ALA A 172 -0.44 15.43 -11.79
N THR A 173 -0.79 14.16 -11.52
CA THR A 173 -1.67 13.36 -12.41
C THR A 173 -3.02 13.02 -11.76
N ARG A 174 -3.29 13.55 -10.58
CA ARG A 174 -4.49 13.27 -9.80
C ARG A 174 -5.77 13.54 -10.60
N GLY A 175 -6.64 12.54 -10.66
CA GLY A 175 -7.88 12.61 -11.44
C GLY A 175 -7.71 12.46 -12.95
N SER A 176 -6.49 12.29 -13.46
CA SER A 176 -6.24 11.99 -14.87
C SER A 176 -6.63 10.54 -15.19
N PRO A 177 -7.29 10.27 -16.32
CA PRO A 177 -7.54 8.90 -16.78
C PRO A 177 -6.23 8.15 -17.10
N ASN A 178 -5.12 8.85 -17.27
CA ASN A 178 -3.80 8.29 -17.56
C ASN A 178 -2.92 8.19 -16.31
N GLN A 179 -3.43 8.42 -15.11
CA GLN A 179 -2.62 8.48 -13.88
C GLN A 179 -1.71 7.26 -13.70
N LEU A 180 -2.23 6.04 -13.82
CA LEU A 180 -1.40 4.82 -13.70
C LEU A 180 -0.29 4.76 -14.77
N ARG A 181 -0.59 5.21 -15.99
CA ARG A 181 0.40 5.28 -17.06
C ARG A 181 1.55 6.25 -16.74
N GLU A 182 1.23 7.39 -16.15
CA GLU A 182 2.23 8.39 -15.74
C GLU A 182 3.05 7.88 -14.55
N LEU A 183 2.41 7.20 -13.59
CA LEU A 183 3.08 6.58 -12.44
C LEU A 183 4.05 5.47 -12.85
N ALA A 184 3.83 4.80 -13.98
CA ALA A 184 4.79 3.84 -14.54
C ALA A 184 6.16 4.47 -14.92
N GLY A 185 6.23 5.79 -15.00
CA GLY A 185 7.48 6.53 -15.22
C GLY A 185 8.37 6.69 -13.98
N VAL A 186 7.89 6.38 -12.78
CA VAL A 186 8.70 6.36 -11.56
C VAL A 186 9.71 5.22 -11.65
N GLN A 187 10.98 5.50 -11.37
CA GLN A 187 12.01 4.45 -11.40
C GLN A 187 11.72 3.44 -10.27
N GLY A 188 11.63 2.16 -10.61
CA GLY A 188 11.26 1.09 -9.68
C GLY A 188 9.76 0.79 -9.65
N ALA A 189 8.93 1.56 -10.36
CA ALA A 189 7.51 1.25 -10.48
C ALA A 189 7.27 0.01 -11.35
N TYR A 190 6.53 -0.95 -10.82
CA TYR A 190 6.04 -2.12 -11.54
C TYR A 190 4.51 -2.14 -11.49
N LEU A 191 3.88 -2.08 -12.65
CA LEU A 191 2.43 -2.14 -12.81
C LEU A 191 2.05 -3.47 -13.47
N PRO A 192 1.47 -4.42 -12.72
CA PRO A 192 1.17 -5.77 -13.24
C PRO A 192 0.28 -5.77 -14.49
N ASP A 193 -0.62 -4.78 -14.63
CA ASP A 193 -1.52 -4.68 -15.80
C ASP A 193 -0.79 -4.55 -17.14
N TYR A 194 0.48 -4.16 -17.14
CA TYR A 194 1.26 -4.04 -18.37
C TYR A 194 2.03 -5.31 -18.73
N TYR A 195 1.96 -6.36 -17.92
CA TYR A 195 2.70 -7.61 -18.11
C TYR A 195 1.73 -8.78 -18.26
N THR A 196 1.79 -9.46 -19.38
CA THR A 196 0.95 -10.64 -19.65
C THR A 196 1.85 -11.86 -19.81
N PRO A 197 1.83 -12.83 -18.88
CA PRO A 197 2.58 -14.06 -19.02
C PRO A 197 1.99 -14.92 -20.15
N VAL A 198 2.85 -15.41 -21.03
CA VAL A 198 2.51 -16.33 -22.10
C VAL A 198 3.14 -17.69 -21.80
N TYR A 199 2.33 -18.73 -21.80
CA TYR A 199 2.77 -20.11 -21.49
C TYR A 199 2.83 -20.95 -22.76
N ASP A 200 3.76 -21.89 -22.80
CA ASP A 200 3.84 -22.93 -23.85
C ASP A 200 2.79 -24.03 -23.64
N ASP A 201 2.71 -24.95 -24.60
CA ASP A 201 1.78 -26.09 -24.56
C ASP A 201 2.02 -27.03 -23.37
N ALA A 202 3.19 -26.96 -22.75
CA ALA A 202 3.54 -27.73 -21.53
C ALA A 202 3.26 -26.95 -20.23
N GLY A 203 2.64 -25.75 -20.31
CA GLY A 203 2.33 -24.89 -19.17
C GLY A 203 3.53 -24.20 -18.54
N ARG A 204 4.66 -24.10 -19.26
CA ARG A 204 5.84 -23.37 -18.80
C ARG A 204 5.82 -21.95 -19.33
N LEU A 205 6.27 -20.97 -18.54
CA LEU A 205 6.40 -19.59 -18.98
C LEU A 205 7.35 -19.51 -20.19
N ALA A 206 6.79 -19.14 -21.35
CA ALA A 206 7.55 -18.95 -22.59
C ALA A 206 8.07 -17.53 -22.73
N THR A 207 7.23 -16.53 -22.46
CA THR A 207 7.58 -15.10 -22.50
C THR A 207 6.65 -14.30 -21.62
N VAL A 208 6.97 -13.03 -21.41
CA VAL A 208 6.08 -12.04 -20.78
C VAL A 208 5.93 -10.88 -21.77
N ASP A 209 4.71 -10.69 -22.27
CA ASP A 209 4.41 -9.58 -23.17
C ASP A 209 4.21 -8.30 -22.36
N TYR A 210 4.76 -7.20 -22.87
CA TYR A 210 4.68 -5.89 -22.24
C TYR A 210 3.91 -4.90 -23.10
N SER A 211 2.91 -4.24 -22.49
CA SER A 211 2.03 -3.27 -23.16
C SER A 211 2.12 -1.84 -22.58
N GLY A 212 2.98 -1.63 -21.59
CA GLY A 212 3.11 -0.36 -20.87
C GLY A 212 3.96 0.69 -21.59
N PRO A 213 4.13 1.87 -20.99
CA PRO A 213 5.01 2.92 -21.49
C PRO A 213 6.48 2.62 -21.19
N GLY A 214 7.38 2.99 -22.12
CA GLY A 214 8.82 2.87 -21.91
C GLY A 214 9.37 1.46 -22.05
N ARG A 215 10.26 1.03 -21.14
CA ARG A 215 10.93 -0.27 -21.19
C ARG A 215 10.19 -1.32 -20.36
N ALA A 216 10.16 -2.55 -20.86
CA ALA A 216 9.58 -3.69 -20.13
C ALA A 216 10.34 -4.05 -18.85
N GLN A 217 11.63 -3.74 -18.77
CA GLN A 217 12.45 -4.06 -17.61
C GLN A 217 12.25 -3.02 -16.50
N VAL A 218 11.82 -3.47 -15.34
CA VAL A 218 11.79 -2.69 -14.12
C VAL A 218 13.19 -2.72 -13.49
N ASN A 219 13.81 -1.54 -13.39
CA ASN A 219 15.08 -1.41 -12.68
C ASN A 219 14.80 -0.93 -11.27
N ARG A 220 15.31 -1.67 -10.30
CA ARG A 220 15.30 -1.28 -8.89
C ARG A 220 15.84 0.14 -8.70
N ARG A 221 15.18 0.95 -7.90
CA ARG A 221 15.73 2.22 -7.39
C ARG A 221 16.75 1.91 -6.30
N LEU A 222 17.96 2.52 -6.41
CA LEU A 222 19.01 2.43 -5.40
C LEU A 222 19.15 3.77 -4.70
#